data_a9bfeac031855f0a5c61e66063056552
#
_entry.id   a9bfeac031855f0a5c61e66063056552
#
_cell.length_a   1.000
_cell.length_b   1.000
_cell.length_c   1.000
_cell.angle_alpha   90.00
_cell.angle_beta   90.00
_cell.angle_gamma   90.00
#
_symmetry.space_group_name_H-M   'P 1'
#
loop_
_entity.id
_entity.type
_entity.pdbx_description
1 polymer ?
#
loop_
_entity_poly.entity_id
_entity_poly.type
_entity_poly.pdbx_seq_one_letter_code
_entity_poly.pdbx_strand_id
1 'polypeptide(L)'
;MYDTTHRAGAPLTTVPPRGTSHGPGPRYRLVATDLDGTLLRGDATVSPRTLGALRRAKAAGAEHVIVTGRPARGCLPFFTALAYTGLAVCGQGAQIYDAGRGRLLCGTVLDRPAAQATLRRLTARVGQLDLAVVTSGEEAEFVVCDGFCRGDERELAPYRTADRARLWERPVDKVLLRHRTLSDNALTRAALECAEPGLTVVHAGPRIVELLPAGFDKATGLAQVARSLGLTAGDVIAFGDMPNDIPLLRWAGHAVAMANGHPDLKAVADEIAPANDDDGVAEVLERILDIGVLP
;
A
#
# COMPACT_ATOMS: atom_id res chain seq x y z
N MET A 1 -14.54 -18.25 -25.04
CA MET A 1 -15.19 -18.88 -23.87
C MET A 1 -14.08 -18.93 -22.81
N TYR A 2 -13.95 -17.85 -22.01
CA TYR A 2 -12.91 -17.76 -20.99
C TYR A 2 -13.47 -18.37 -19.70
N ASP A 3 -12.77 -19.38 -19.19
CA ASP A 3 -13.08 -20.05 -17.93
C ASP A 3 -12.87 -19.05 -16.77
N THR A 4 -13.96 -18.64 -16.11
CA THR A 4 -14.02 -17.65 -15.05
C THR A 4 -13.82 -18.24 -13.64
N THR A 5 -13.22 -19.42 -13.52
CA THR A 5 -12.86 -19.97 -12.20
C THR A 5 -11.47 -19.48 -11.76
N HIS A 6 -11.35 -18.19 -11.43
CA HIS A 6 -10.23 -17.77 -10.59
C HIS A 6 -10.45 -18.32 -9.17
N ARG A 7 -9.79 -19.44 -8.91
CA ARG A 7 -9.65 -20.02 -7.57
C ARG A 7 -9.18 -18.92 -6.62
N ALA A 8 -9.90 -18.76 -5.51
CA ALA A 8 -9.35 -18.15 -4.31
C ALA A 8 -7.93 -18.69 -4.13
N GLY A 9 -6.93 -17.81 -4.09
CA GLY A 9 -5.53 -18.19 -4.07
C GLY A 9 -5.29 -19.24 -3.00
N ALA A 10 -4.61 -20.31 -3.39
CA ALA A 10 -4.18 -21.32 -2.44
C ALA A 10 -3.39 -20.62 -1.32
N PRO A 11 -3.60 -20.97 -0.04
CA PRO A 11 -2.84 -20.36 1.04
C PRO A 11 -1.35 -20.55 0.73
N LEU A 12 -0.58 -19.44 0.89
CA LEU A 12 0.86 -19.49 0.76
C LEU A 12 1.34 -20.68 1.61
N THR A 13 2.06 -21.61 0.99
CA THR A 13 2.62 -22.79 1.68
C THR A 13 3.40 -22.28 2.87
N THR A 14 2.94 -22.60 4.07
CA THR A 14 3.60 -22.24 5.33
C THR A 14 5.01 -22.78 5.31
N VAL A 15 5.99 -21.88 5.34
CA VAL A 15 7.35 -22.25 5.75
C VAL A 15 7.22 -22.74 7.21
N PRO A 16 7.73 -23.93 7.56
CA PRO A 16 7.63 -24.41 8.93
C PRO A 16 8.25 -23.38 9.89
N PRO A 17 7.64 -23.12 11.06
CA PRO A 17 8.17 -22.16 12.00
C PRO A 17 9.60 -22.58 12.38
N ARG A 18 10.57 -21.70 12.13
CA ARG A 18 11.89 -21.86 12.72
C ARG A 18 11.69 -21.76 14.22
N GLY A 19 12.15 -22.77 14.93
CA GLY A 19 11.93 -22.95 16.36
C GLY A 19 12.14 -21.64 17.14
N THR A 20 11.27 -21.40 18.10
CA THR A 20 11.28 -20.27 19.05
C THR A 20 12.47 -20.41 20.01
N SER A 21 13.69 -20.16 19.53
CA SER A 21 14.82 -19.82 20.38
C SER A 21 15.00 -18.30 20.29
N HIS A 22 14.52 -17.57 21.29
CA HIS A 22 14.80 -16.17 21.50
C HIS A 22 16.28 -16.00 21.82
N GLY A 23 17.13 -16.05 20.78
CA GLY A 23 18.49 -15.54 20.84
C GLY A 23 18.49 -14.01 20.71
N PRO A 24 19.61 -13.32 20.97
CA PRO A 24 19.71 -11.88 20.86
C PRO A 24 19.54 -11.48 19.39
N GLY A 25 18.31 -11.22 18.98
CA GLY A 25 17.92 -10.72 17.67
C GLY A 25 17.41 -9.28 17.77
N PRO A 26 17.22 -8.58 16.65
CA PRO A 26 16.68 -7.23 16.68
C PRO A 26 15.30 -7.22 17.33
N ARG A 27 14.98 -6.13 18.04
CA ARG A 27 13.67 -5.94 18.70
C ARG A 27 12.50 -6.15 17.75
N TYR A 28 12.66 -5.75 16.49
CA TYR A 28 11.69 -5.96 15.42
C TYR A 28 12.32 -6.80 14.31
N ARG A 29 11.62 -7.85 13.90
CA ARG A 29 12.05 -8.80 12.88
C ARG A 29 11.53 -8.48 11.49
N LEU A 30 10.62 -7.50 11.39
CA LEU A 30 10.06 -7.02 10.14
C LEU A 30 9.93 -5.51 10.19
N VAL A 31 10.50 -4.85 9.18
CA VAL A 31 10.36 -3.44 8.88
C VAL A 31 9.36 -3.30 7.75
N ALA A 32 8.22 -2.68 8.00
CA ALA A 32 7.21 -2.40 7.01
C ALA A 32 7.22 -0.91 6.67
N THR A 33 7.41 -0.54 5.41
CA THR A 33 7.38 0.87 4.99
C THR A 33 6.31 1.08 3.94
N ASP A 34 5.50 2.12 4.08
CA ASP A 34 4.86 2.69 2.91
C ASP A 34 5.93 3.20 1.94
N LEU A 35 5.53 3.48 0.70
CA LEU A 35 6.44 3.88 -0.37
C LEU A 35 6.45 5.40 -0.55
N ASP A 36 5.33 5.98 -0.99
CA ASP A 36 5.20 7.38 -1.35
C ASP A 36 5.03 8.27 -0.10
N GLY A 37 5.89 9.27 0.07
CA GLY A 37 5.85 10.13 1.26
C GLY A 37 6.42 9.50 2.54
N THR A 38 6.87 8.25 2.47
CA THR A 38 7.47 7.51 3.59
C THR A 38 8.88 7.04 3.25
N LEU A 39 9.03 6.01 2.40
CA LEU A 39 10.33 5.50 1.98
C LEU A 39 10.96 6.36 0.89
N LEU A 40 10.15 6.82 -0.06
CA LEU A 40 10.57 7.71 -1.13
C LEU A 40 10.57 9.16 -0.67
N ARG A 41 11.60 9.89 -1.09
CA ARG A 41 11.69 11.34 -1.03
C ARG A 41 10.72 11.99 -2.03
N GLY A 42 10.53 13.29 -1.93
CA GLY A 42 9.69 14.06 -2.85
C GLY A 42 10.12 14.00 -4.32
N ASP A 43 11.38 13.66 -4.60
CA ASP A 43 11.93 13.43 -5.94
C ASP A 43 11.79 11.96 -6.42
N ALA A 44 11.06 11.12 -5.67
CA ALA A 44 10.88 9.70 -5.89
C ALA A 44 12.17 8.86 -5.79
N THR A 45 13.18 9.34 -5.08
CA THR A 45 14.41 8.59 -4.77
C THR A 45 14.43 8.08 -3.32
N VAL A 46 15.32 7.16 -3.01
CA VAL A 46 15.65 6.77 -1.62
C VAL A 46 17.11 7.15 -1.34
N SER A 47 17.36 7.77 -0.20
CA SER A 47 18.70 8.24 0.14
C SER A 47 19.67 7.08 0.38
N PRO A 48 20.99 7.32 0.18
CA PRO A 48 22.01 6.34 0.57
C PRO A 48 21.98 5.99 2.07
N ARG A 49 21.59 6.94 2.95
CA ARG A 49 21.45 6.71 4.40
C ARG A 49 20.32 5.73 4.68
N THR A 50 19.13 5.97 4.10
CA THR A 50 17.97 5.09 4.27
C THR A 50 18.23 3.69 3.72
N LEU A 51 18.85 3.57 2.54
CA LEU A 51 19.29 2.28 1.99
C LEU A 51 20.30 1.58 2.90
N GLY A 52 21.24 2.33 3.48
CA GLY A 52 22.23 1.82 4.44
C GLY A 52 21.56 1.28 5.71
N ALA A 53 20.59 2.00 6.27
CA ALA A 53 19.84 1.60 7.46
C ALA A 53 19.02 0.31 7.21
N LEU A 54 18.31 0.21 6.08
CA LEU A 54 17.58 -1.00 5.69
C LEU A 54 18.51 -2.21 5.49
N ARG A 55 19.69 -2.01 4.90
CA ARG A 55 20.69 -3.09 4.75
C ARG A 55 21.21 -3.56 6.10
N ARG A 56 21.46 -2.64 7.05
CA ARG A 56 21.87 -3.00 8.42
C ARG A 56 20.77 -3.75 9.15
N ALA A 57 19.50 -3.32 9.03
CA ALA A 57 18.36 -4.03 9.58
C ALA A 57 18.29 -5.47 9.04
N LYS A 58 18.46 -5.64 7.72
CA LYS A 58 18.50 -6.97 7.09
C LYS A 58 19.67 -7.82 7.59
N ALA A 59 20.85 -7.23 7.71
CA ALA A 59 22.04 -7.92 8.26
C ALA A 59 21.84 -8.35 9.71
N ALA A 60 21.08 -7.58 10.50
CA ALA A 60 20.68 -7.95 11.86
C ALA A 60 19.54 -8.99 11.93
N GLY A 61 18.99 -9.40 10.79
CA GLY A 61 17.96 -10.46 10.70
C GLY A 61 16.53 -9.95 10.58
N ALA A 62 16.31 -8.65 10.35
CA ALA A 62 14.98 -8.11 10.06
C ALA A 62 14.69 -8.16 8.56
N GLU A 63 13.50 -8.63 8.18
CA GLU A 63 13.01 -8.54 6.81
C GLU A 63 12.45 -7.13 6.54
N HIS A 64 12.56 -6.67 5.30
CA HIS A 64 11.91 -5.44 4.85
C HIS A 64 10.77 -5.75 3.89
N VAL A 65 9.59 -5.20 4.15
CA VAL A 65 8.39 -5.31 3.31
C VAL A 65 7.89 -3.93 2.94
N ILE A 66 7.83 -3.66 1.65
CA ILE A 66 7.18 -2.45 1.12
C ILE A 66 5.66 -2.69 1.12
N VAL A 67 4.89 -1.72 1.66
CA VAL A 67 3.42 -1.81 1.82
C VAL A 67 2.79 -0.58 1.20
N THR A 68 2.28 -0.67 -0.03
CA THR A 68 1.90 0.50 -0.81
C THR A 68 0.51 0.41 -1.43
N GLY A 69 -0.08 1.56 -1.70
CA GLY A 69 -1.28 1.68 -2.53
C GLY A 69 -1.03 1.45 -4.02
N ARG A 70 0.21 1.55 -4.48
CA ARG A 70 0.53 1.31 -5.89
C ARG A 70 0.26 -0.14 -6.29
N PRO A 71 -0.22 -0.40 -7.53
CA PRO A 71 -0.25 -1.76 -8.07
C PRO A 71 1.18 -2.30 -8.19
N ALA A 72 1.36 -3.62 -8.13
CA ALA A 72 2.68 -4.26 -8.21
C ALA A 72 3.49 -3.80 -9.43
N ARG A 73 2.86 -3.72 -10.61
CA ARG A 73 3.51 -3.22 -11.82
C ARG A 73 4.01 -1.77 -11.70
N GLY A 74 3.26 -0.91 -10.99
CA GLY A 74 3.65 0.47 -10.72
C GLY A 74 4.84 0.58 -9.77
N CYS A 75 5.18 -0.49 -9.06
CA CYS A 75 6.34 -0.55 -8.17
C CYS A 75 7.63 -1.05 -8.84
N LEU A 76 7.56 -1.68 -10.02
CA LEU A 76 8.73 -2.28 -10.68
C LEU A 76 9.92 -1.34 -10.86
N PRO A 77 9.74 -0.06 -11.28
CA PRO A 77 10.86 0.88 -11.38
C PRO A 77 11.57 1.08 -10.04
N PHE A 78 10.81 1.16 -8.93
CA PHE A 78 11.35 1.33 -7.58
C PHE A 78 12.03 0.06 -7.10
N PHE A 79 11.44 -1.13 -7.32
CA PHE A 79 12.09 -2.39 -6.97
C PHE A 79 13.44 -2.54 -7.67
N THR A 80 13.51 -2.15 -8.95
CA THR A 80 14.77 -2.17 -9.71
C THR A 80 15.78 -1.15 -9.14
N ALA A 81 15.38 0.09 -8.92
CA ALA A 81 16.26 1.14 -8.41
C ALA A 81 16.80 0.83 -7.00
N LEU A 82 15.99 0.16 -6.16
CA LEU A 82 16.36 -0.25 -4.81
C LEU A 82 17.09 -1.60 -4.74
N ALA A 83 17.25 -2.31 -5.86
CA ALA A 83 17.65 -3.72 -5.89
C ALA A 83 16.82 -4.56 -4.88
N TYR A 84 15.53 -4.26 -4.79
CA TYR A 84 14.61 -4.88 -3.84
C TYR A 84 14.21 -6.27 -4.30
N THR A 85 14.39 -7.26 -3.44
CA THR A 85 14.09 -8.67 -3.71
C THR A 85 13.14 -9.30 -2.69
N GLY A 86 12.56 -8.46 -1.81
CA GLY A 86 11.62 -8.90 -0.78
C GLY A 86 10.20 -9.13 -1.31
N LEU A 87 9.32 -9.50 -0.39
CA LEU A 87 7.87 -9.48 -0.62
C LEU A 87 7.36 -8.05 -0.51
N ALA A 88 6.45 -7.67 -1.41
CA ALA A 88 5.76 -6.38 -1.35
C ALA A 88 4.25 -6.58 -1.24
N VAL A 89 3.62 -5.79 -0.39
CA VAL A 89 2.17 -5.65 -0.29
C VAL A 89 1.78 -4.45 -1.15
N CYS A 90 1.06 -4.71 -2.22
CA CYS A 90 0.68 -3.72 -3.23
C CYS A 90 -0.85 -3.57 -3.29
N GLY A 91 -1.32 -2.55 -4.01
CA GLY A 91 -2.75 -2.34 -4.22
C GLY A 91 -3.56 -2.20 -2.93
N GLN A 92 -3.02 -1.49 -1.92
CA GLN A 92 -3.67 -1.33 -0.60
C GLN A 92 -3.90 -2.67 0.13
N GLY A 93 -3.05 -3.68 -0.07
CA GLY A 93 -3.20 -5.00 0.56
C GLY A 93 -3.86 -6.06 -0.34
N ALA A 94 -4.45 -5.68 -1.46
CA ALA A 94 -5.13 -6.61 -2.35
C ALA A 94 -4.17 -7.44 -3.23
N GLN A 95 -2.89 -7.09 -3.27
CA GLN A 95 -1.86 -7.79 -4.04
C GLN A 95 -0.65 -8.12 -3.17
N ILE A 96 -0.07 -9.32 -3.31
CA ILE A 96 1.24 -9.67 -2.78
C ILE A 96 2.15 -10.03 -3.94
N TYR A 97 3.29 -9.36 -4.01
CA TYR A 97 4.27 -9.51 -5.08
C TYR A 97 5.62 -9.96 -4.53
N ASP A 98 6.22 -10.95 -5.19
CA ASP A 98 7.59 -11.41 -4.91
C ASP A 98 8.53 -10.70 -5.89
N ALA A 99 9.20 -9.65 -5.40
CA ALA A 99 10.11 -8.88 -6.23
C ALA A 99 11.36 -9.66 -6.65
N GLY A 100 11.81 -10.61 -5.82
CA GLY A 100 12.95 -11.47 -6.13
C GLY A 100 12.67 -12.47 -7.24
N ARG A 101 11.41 -12.94 -7.35
CA ARG A 101 10.97 -13.86 -8.42
C ARG A 101 10.26 -13.14 -9.57
N GLY A 102 10.00 -11.85 -9.42
CA GLY A 102 9.34 -11.04 -10.45
C GLY A 102 7.90 -11.46 -10.73
N ARG A 103 7.13 -11.94 -9.72
CA ARG A 103 5.78 -12.45 -9.94
C ARG A 103 4.77 -12.04 -8.88
N LEU A 104 3.53 -11.90 -9.32
CA LEU A 104 2.37 -11.73 -8.45
C LEU A 104 2.02 -13.08 -7.78
N LEU A 105 2.02 -13.11 -6.43
CA LEU A 105 1.67 -14.31 -5.66
C LEU A 105 0.16 -14.44 -5.45
N CYS A 106 -0.51 -13.31 -5.21
CA CYS A 106 -1.96 -13.22 -5.13
C CYS A 106 -2.44 -11.83 -5.51
N GLY A 107 -3.69 -11.76 -5.98
CA GLY A 107 -4.38 -10.51 -6.27
C GLY A 107 -5.88 -10.71 -6.19
N THR A 108 -6.61 -9.66 -5.84
CA THR A 108 -8.07 -9.69 -5.68
C THR A 108 -8.70 -8.64 -6.59
N VAL A 109 -9.70 -9.08 -7.33
CA VAL A 109 -10.46 -8.24 -8.27
C VAL A 109 -11.65 -7.60 -7.57
N LEU A 110 -11.91 -6.34 -7.89
CA LEU A 110 -13.06 -5.59 -7.42
C LEU A 110 -14.39 -6.19 -7.94
N ASP A 111 -15.39 -6.27 -7.09
CA ASP A 111 -16.75 -6.63 -7.52
C ASP A 111 -17.30 -5.51 -8.42
N ARG A 112 -17.34 -5.76 -9.73
CA ARG A 112 -17.78 -4.79 -10.73
C ARG A 112 -19.21 -4.30 -10.54
N PRO A 113 -20.22 -5.18 -10.34
CA PRO A 113 -21.58 -4.75 -10.04
C PRO A 113 -21.69 -3.82 -8.84
N ALA A 114 -21.04 -4.17 -7.73
CA ALA A 114 -21.01 -3.35 -6.51
C ALA A 114 -20.34 -1.99 -6.76
N ALA A 115 -19.17 -1.99 -7.43
CA ALA A 115 -18.47 -0.75 -7.77
C ALA A 115 -19.31 0.17 -8.65
N GLN A 116 -19.95 -0.36 -9.69
CA GLN A 116 -20.82 0.42 -10.57
C GLN A 116 -22.06 0.96 -9.85
N ALA A 117 -22.66 0.18 -8.93
CA ALA A 117 -23.81 0.63 -8.12
C ALA A 117 -23.37 1.77 -7.18
N THR A 118 -22.25 1.62 -6.50
CA THR A 118 -21.66 2.67 -5.66
C THR A 118 -21.40 3.95 -6.45
N LEU A 119 -20.78 3.85 -7.62
CA LEU A 119 -20.48 5.01 -8.47
C LEU A 119 -21.76 5.73 -8.95
N ARG A 120 -22.82 4.99 -9.29
CA ARG A 120 -24.12 5.59 -9.66
C ARG A 120 -24.70 6.39 -8.49
N ARG A 121 -24.77 5.79 -7.28
CA ARG A 121 -25.28 6.47 -6.08
C ARG A 121 -24.45 7.67 -5.71
N LEU A 122 -23.14 7.53 -5.73
CA LEU A 122 -22.21 8.62 -5.40
C LEU A 122 -22.33 9.77 -6.41
N THR A 123 -22.38 9.47 -7.72
CA THR A 123 -22.57 10.49 -8.75
C THR A 123 -23.94 11.21 -8.60
N ALA A 124 -25.00 10.51 -8.25
CA ALA A 124 -26.31 11.11 -7.99
C ALA A 124 -26.27 12.07 -6.78
N ARG A 125 -25.44 11.81 -5.80
CA ARG A 125 -25.32 12.58 -4.55
C ARG A 125 -24.40 13.80 -4.68
N VAL A 126 -23.24 13.64 -5.31
CA VAL A 126 -22.19 14.67 -5.32
C VAL A 126 -21.96 15.30 -6.70
N GLY A 127 -22.61 14.82 -7.73
CA GLY A 127 -22.40 15.26 -9.10
C GLY A 127 -21.29 14.49 -9.81
N GLN A 128 -20.69 15.13 -10.81
CA GLN A 128 -19.71 14.48 -11.69
C GLN A 128 -18.43 14.13 -10.94
N LEU A 129 -18.01 12.87 -11.10
CA LEU A 129 -16.74 12.33 -10.60
C LEU A 129 -15.74 12.24 -11.75
N ASP A 130 -14.49 12.55 -11.46
CA ASP A 130 -13.35 12.20 -12.32
C ASP A 130 -12.87 10.81 -11.88
N LEU A 131 -12.76 9.86 -12.83
CA LEU A 131 -12.55 8.45 -12.56
C LEU A 131 -11.28 7.93 -13.21
N ALA A 132 -10.60 7.03 -12.50
CA ALA A 132 -9.59 6.14 -13.06
C ALA A 132 -9.76 4.74 -12.46
N VAL A 133 -9.19 3.74 -13.11
CA VAL A 133 -9.12 2.37 -12.60
C VAL A 133 -7.70 1.82 -12.71
N VAL A 134 -7.39 0.84 -11.87
CA VAL A 134 -6.25 -0.05 -12.05
C VAL A 134 -6.78 -1.38 -12.54
N THR A 135 -6.33 -1.82 -13.71
CA THR A 135 -6.71 -3.13 -14.25
C THR A 135 -6.00 -4.25 -13.49
N SER A 136 -6.56 -5.45 -13.51
CA SER A 136 -6.03 -6.60 -12.78
C SER A 136 -4.93 -7.33 -13.52
N GLY A 137 -4.09 -8.05 -12.76
CA GLY A 137 -3.08 -8.99 -13.23
C GLY A 137 -1.67 -8.43 -13.29
N GLU A 138 -0.73 -9.23 -13.81
CA GLU A 138 0.68 -8.86 -13.93
C GLU A 138 0.90 -7.67 -14.86
N GLU A 139 0.02 -7.51 -15.86
CA GLU A 139 0.00 -6.37 -16.79
C GLU A 139 -1.01 -5.31 -16.36
N ALA A 140 -1.15 -5.09 -15.05
CA ALA A 140 -1.99 -4.03 -14.52
C ALA A 140 -1.56 -2.66 -15.05
N GLU A 141 -2.52 -1.83 -15.44
CA GLU A 141 -2.28 -0.47 -15.92
C GLU A 141 -3.26 0.50 -15.29
N PHE A 142 -2.85 1.76 -15.19
CA PHE A 142 -3.80 2.84 -14.90
C PHE A 142 -4.55 3.20 -16.18
N VAL A 143 -5.88 3.21 -16.08
CA VAL A 143 -6.78 3.67 -17.14
C VAL A 143 -7.56 4.86 -16.59
N VAL A 144 -7.36 6.03 -17.16
CA VAL A 144 -7.93 7.29 -16.67
C VAL A 144 -8.98 7.81 -17.62
N CYS A 145 -10.06 8.39 -17.08
CA CYS A 145 -11.00 9.18 -17.86
C CYS A 145 -10.49 10.59 -18.09
N ASP A 146 -11.00 11.23 -19.13
CA ASP A 146 -10.75 12.65 -19.39
C ASP A 146 -11.08 13.49 -18.15
N GLY A 147 -10.17 14.41 -17.80
CA GLY A 147 -10.30 15.29 -16.65
C GLY A 147 -9.79 14.72 -15.33
N PHE A 148 -9.43 13.43 -15.26
CA PHE A 148 -8.83 12.85 -14.06
C PHE A 148 -7.42 13.39 -13.82
N CYS A 149 -6.59 13.40 -14.85
CA CYS A 149 -5.25 13.97 -14.81
C CYS A 149 -5.31 15.50 -14.96
N ARG A 150 -4.59 16.21 -14.10
CA ARG A 150 -4.56 17.68 -14.06
C ARG A 150 -3.16 18.25 -14.21
N GLY A 151 -2.20 17.44 -14.69
CA GLY A 151 -0.87 17.87 -15.11
C GLY A 151 0.30 17.48 -14.19
N ASP A 152 0.04 16.94 -13.01
CA ASP A 152 1.12 16.55 -12.07
C ASP A 152 0.87 15.15 -11.46
N GLU A 153 0.48 14.20 -12.30
CA GLU A 153 0.19 12.84 -11.86
C GLU A 153 1.32 11.88 -12.20
N ARG A 154 2.56 12.22 -11.81
CA ARG A 154 3.73 11.32 -11.96
C ARG A 154 3.53 9.97 -11.29
N GLU A 155 2.76 9.96 -10.19
CA GLU A 155 2.43 8.76 -9.42
C GLU A 155 1.60 7.73 -10.21
N LEU A 156 0.84 8.18 -11.21
CA LEU A 156 -0.02 7.34 -12.04
C LEU A 156 0.62 6.95 -13.36
N ALA A 157 1.77 7.51 -13.71
CA ALA A 157 2.43 7.23 -14.98
C ALA A 157 3.12 5.84 -14.95
N PRO A 158 3.10 5.10 -16.06
CA PRO A 158 2.35 5.37 -17.29
C PRO A 158 0.87 5.06 -17.15
N TYR A 159 0.02 5.81 -17.83
CA TYR A 159 -1.43 5.57 -17.86
C TYR A 159 -1.98 5.63 -19.28
N ARG A 160 -3.12 4.98 -19.49
CA ARG A 160 -3.90 5.03 -20.74
C ARG A 160 -5.19 5.80 -20.52
N THR A 161 -5.51 6.72 -21.43
CA THR A 161 -6.81 7.43 -21.41
C THR A 161 -7.90 6.59 -22.07
N ALA A 162 -9.09 6.59 -21.49
CA ALA A 162 -10.24 5.91 -22.04
C ALA A 162 -11.57 6.58 -21.63
N ASP A 163 -12.60 6.37 -22.42
CA ASP A 163 -13.97 6.73 -22.04
C ASP A 163 -14.46 5.90 -20.85
N ARG A 164 -15.42 6.45 -20.09
CA ARG A 164 -15.99 5.76 -18.91
C ARG A 164 -16.52 4.34 -19.21
N ALA A 165 -17.08 4.11 -20.39
CA ALA A 165 -17.57 2.80 -20.78
C ALA A 165 -16.45 1.76 -20.88
N ARG A 166 -15.26 2.21 -21.26
CA ARG A 166 -14.08 1.37 -21.48
C ARG A 166 -13.27 1.08 -20.21
N LEU A 167 -13.55 1.74 -19.11
CA LEU A 167 -12.90 1.46 -17.83
C LEU A 167 -13.07 0.01 -17.36
N TRP A 168 -14.11 -0.65 -17.84
CA TRP A 168 -14.50 -2.00 -17.43
C TRP A 168 -14.25 -3.08 -18.50
N GLU A 169 -13.43 -2.79 -19.51
CA GLU A 169 -13.08 -3.77 -20.55
C GLU A 169 -12.28 -4.95 -19.99
N ARG A 170 -11.50 -4.71 -18.95
CA ARG A 170 -10.74 -5.73 -18.21
C ARG A 170 -11.23 -5.80 -16.76
N PRO A 171 -10.95 -6.92 -16.04
CA PRO A 171 -11.10 -6.93 -14.59
C PRO A 171 -10.32 -5.79 -13.93
N VAL A 172 -10.85 -5.23 -12.85
CA VAL A 172 -10.33 -4.04 -12.17
C VAL A 172 -9.99 -4.39 -10.73
N ASP A 173 -8.80 -3.99 -10.26
CA ASP A 173 -8.39 -4.19 -8.87
C ASP A 173 -8.92 -3.08 -7.97
N LYS A 174 -8.98 -1.83 -8.48
CA LYS A 174 -9.50 -0.68 -7.74
C LYS A 174 -9.98 0.44 -8.66
N VAL A 175 -10.87 1.28 -8.13
CA VAL A 175 -11.30 2.54 -8.76
C VAL A 175 -10.74 3.71 -7.97
N LEU A 176 -10.19 4.69 -8.67
CA LEU A 176 -9.75 5.96 -8.11
C LEU A 176 -10.80 7.03 -8.42
N LEU A 177 -11.11 7.83 -7.43
CA LEU A 177 -12.12 8.87 -7.46
C LEU A 177 -11.49 10.22 -7.18
N ARG A 178 -11.87 11.22 -7.96
CA ARG A 178 -11.60 12.64 -7.70
C ARG A 178 -12.88 13.44 -7.85
N HIS A 179 -12.96 14.55 -7.13
CA HIS A 179 -14.03 15.53 -7.31
C HIS A 179 -13.43 16.93 -7.49
N ARG A 180 -14.11 17.79 -8.26
CA ARG A 180 -13.55 19.10 -8.63
C ARG A 180 -13.57 20.11 -7.48
N THR A 181 -14.57 20.00 -6.60
CA THR A 181 -14.85 21.01 -5.57
C THR A 181 -14.93 20.45 -4.15
N LEU A 182 -15.22 19.15 -3.98
CA LEU A 182 -15.23 18.55 -2.65
C LEU A 182 -13.80 18.32 -2.16
N SER A 183 -13.59 18.50 -0.85
CA SER A 183 -12.37 18.04 -0.19
C SER A 183 -12.34 16.51 -0.15
N ASP A 184 -11.14 15.94 0.00
CA ASP A 184 -10.93 14.49 0.06
C ASP A 184 -11.74 13.86 1.21
N ASN A 185 -11.77 14.51 2.37
CA ASN A 185 -12.57 14.05 3.52
C ASN A 185 -14.07 14.06 3.23
N ALA A 186 -14.57 15.08 2.50
CA ALA A 186 -15.98 15.14 2.13
C ALA A 186 -16.33 14.08 1.08
N LEU A 187 -15.46 13.87 0.09
CA LEU A 187 -15.63 12.82 -0.91
C LEU A 187 -15.57 11.43 -0.29
N THR A 188 -14.60 11.17 0.60
CA THR A 188 -14.46 9.90 1.32
C THR A 188 -15.72 9.58 2.13
N ARG A 189 -16.25 10.57 2.87
CA ARG A 189 -17.49 10.40 3.64
C ARG A 189 -18.68 10.08 2.75
N ALA A 190 -18.84 10.82 1.66
CA ALA A 190 -19.92 10.56 0.69
C ALA A 190 -19.80 9.18 0.05
N ALA A 191 -18.56 8.76 -0.27
CA ALA A 191 -18.30 7.44 -0.84
C ALA A 191 -18.60 6.31 0.15
N LEU A 192 -18.21 6.46 1.44
CA LEU A 192 -18.56 5.51 2.51
C LEU A 192 -20.06 5.32 2.67
N GLU A 193 -20.85 6.40 2.62
CA GLU A 193 -22.30 6.36 2.74
C GLU A 193 -23.00 5.74 1.50
N CYS A 194 -22.31 5.74 0.35
CA CYS A 194 -22.79 5.17 -0.91
C CYS A 194 -22.24 3.77 -1.20
N ALA A 195 -21.25 3.29 -0.46
CA ALA A 195 -20.56 2.04 -0.75
C ALA A 195 -21.50 0.84 -0.62
N GLU A 196 -21.48 -0.04 -1.62
CA GLU A 196 -22.14 -1.35 -1.55
C GLU A 196 -21.37 -2.30 -0.64
N PRO A 197 -22.04 -3.28 -0.01
CA PRO A 197 -21.36 -4.40 0.61
C PRO A 197 -20.37 -5.06 -0.36
N GLY A 198 -19.19 -5.45 0.15
CA GLY A 198 -18.12 -6.00 -0.68
C GLY A 198 -17.10 -4.97 -1.16
N LEU A 199 -17.25 -3.70 -0.79
CA LEU A 199 -16.29 -2.63 -1.08
C LEU A 199 -15.74 -1.99 0.19
N THR A 200 -14.47 -1.57 0.11
CA THR A 200 -13.79 -0.71 1.08
C THR A 200 -13.51 0.63 0.42
N VAL A 201 -13.69 1.72 1.16
CA VAL A 201 -13.36 3.09 0.72
C VAL A 201 -12.17 3.57 1.53
N VAL A 202 -11.14 4.08 0.88
CA VAL A 202 -9.97 4.65 1.54
C VAL A 202 -9.60 6.02 0.98
N HIS A 203 -9.10 6.90 1.84
CA HIS A 203 -8.40 8.12 1.45
C HIS A 203 -6.93 7.77 1.24
N ALA A 204 -6.52 7.66 -0.03
CA ALA A 204 -5.24 7.08 -0.40
C ALA A 204 -4.11 8.10 -0.59
N GLY A 205 -4.44 9.37 -0.74
CA GLY A 205 -3.47 10.44 -0.94
C GLY A 205 -4.14 11.76 -1.29
N PRO A 206 -3.39 12.82 -1.48
CA PRO A 206 -3.96 14.10 -1.86
C PRO A 206 -4.84 14.00 -3.11
N ARG A 207 -6.11 14.38 -2.97
CA ARG A 207 -7.13 14.34 -4.03
C ARG A 207 -7.40 12.95 -4.62
N ILE A 208 -7.16 11.86 -3.84
CA ILE A 208 -7.44 10.50 -4.27
C ILE A 208 -8.22 9.75 -3.21
N VAL A 209 -9.44 9.35 -3.56
CA VAL A 209 -10.24 8.39 -2.80
C VAL A 209 -10.35 7.11 -3.64
N GLU A 210 -10.21 5.96 -3.01
CA GLU A 210 -10.20 4.67 -3.70
C GLU A 210 -11.36 3.79 -3.24
N LEU A 211 -11.93 3.03 -4.19
CA LEU A 211 -12.79 1.89 -3.93
C LEU A 211 -11.98 0.62 -4.14
N LEU A 212 -11.95 -0.22 -3.14
CA LEU A 212 -11.19 -1.47 -3.07
C LEU A 212 -12.12 -2.66 -2.82
N PRO A 213 -11.71 -3.90 -3.09
CA PRO A 213 -12.39 -5.08 -2.58
C PRO A 213 -12.48 -5.03 -1.05
N ALA A 214 -13.62 -5.44 -0.48
CA ALA A 214 -13.79 -5.46 0.97
C ALA A 214 -12.84 -6.45 1.65
N GLY A 215 -12.42 -6.10 2.88
CA GLY A 215 -11.54 -6.94 3.67
C GLY A 215 -10.06 -6.80 3.33
N PHE A 216 -9.71 -5.90 2.40
CA PHE A 216 -8.32 -5.60 2.07
C PHE A 216 -7.97 -4.17 2.50
N ASP A 217 -6.86 -4.07 3.21
CA ASP A 217 -6.15 -2.87 3.57
C ASP A 217 -4.65 -3.21 3.73
N LYS A 218 -3.82 -2.21 3.95
CA LYS A 218 -2.38 -2.40 4.12
C LYS A 218 -2.04 -3.35 5.27
N ALA A 219 -2.83 -3.36 6.35
CA ALA A 219 -2.63 -4.23 7.50
C ALA A 219 -2.94 -5.69 7.19
N THR A 220 -4.06 -5.97 6.53
CA THR A 220 -4.46 -7.34 6.18
C THR A 220 -3.47 -7.98 5.21
N GLY A 221 -2.97 -7.22 4.22
CA GLY A 221 -1.91 -7.67 3.32
C GLY A 221 -0.60 -7.96 4.06
N LEU A 222 -0.15 -7.04 4.94
CA LEU A 222 1.06 -7.24 5.73
C LEU A 222 0.92 -8.41 6.71
N ALA A 223 -0.23 -8.56 7.36
CA ALA A 223 -0.49 -9.70 8.26
C ALA A 223 -0.38 -11.05 7.54
N GLN A 224 -0.78 -11.12 6.26
CA GLN A 224 -0.60 -12.32 5.45
C GLN A 224 0.88 -12.60 5.17
N VAL A 225 1.66 -11.58 4.82
CA VAL A 225 3.12 -11.71 4.62
C VAL A 225 3.81 -12.08 5.93
N ALA A 226 3.52 -11.40 7.04
CA ALA A 226 4.11 -11.69 8.35
C ALA A 226 3.86 -13.14 8.78
N ARG A 227 2.62 -13.63 8.64
CA ARG A 227 2.30 -15.05 8.92
C ARG A 227 3.12 -16.02 8.06
N SER A 228 3.33 -15.72 6.77
CA SER A 228 4.15 -16.59 5.90
C SER A 228 5.62 -16.65 6.32
N LEU A 229 6.09 -15.61 7.03
CA LEU A 229 7.43 -15.52 7.60
C LEU A 229 7.50 -16.07 9.05
N GLY A 230 6.40 -16.53 9.63
CA GLY A 230 6.32 -16.98 11.03
C GLY A 230 6.44 -15.84 12.03
N LEU A 231 5.97 -14.65 11.67
CA LEU A 231 6.00 -13.42 12.47
C LEU A 231 4.60 -13.00 12.91
N THR A 232 4.56 -12.26 14.01
CA THR A 232 3.35 -11.66 14.59
C THR A 232 3.39 -10.14 14.48
N ALA A 233 2.31 -9.46 14.79
CA ALA A 233 2.26 -8.01 14.84
C ALA A 233 3.34 -7.40 15.76
N GLY A 234 3.63 -8.05 16.90
CA GLY A 234 4.66 -7.62 17.86
C GLY A 234 6.09 -7.59 17.32
N ASP A 235 6.34 -8.37 16.25
CA ASP A 235 7.65 -8.43 15.57
C ASP A 235 7.83 -7.29 14.53
N VAL A 236 6.82 -6.44 14.33
CA VAL A 236 6.76 -5.47 13.22
C VAL A 236 6.92 -4.05 13.71
N ILE A 237 7.82 -3.30 13.06
CA ILE A 237 7.81 -1.84 13.05
C ILE A 237 7.27 -1.37 11.70
N ALA A 238 6.31 -0.44 11.71
CA ALA A 238 5.66 0.07 10.51
C ALA A 238 5.77 1.59 10.39
N PHE A 239 6.02 2.05 9.17
CA PHE A 239 6.15 3.46 8.81
C PHE A 239 5.09 3.84 7.78
N GLY A 240 4.49 5.03 7.94
CA GLY A 240 3.49 5.57 7.02
C GLY A 240 3.33 7.08 7.13
N ASP A 241 2.57 7.66 6.20
CA ASP A 241 2.31 9.11 6.16
C ASP A 241 0.85 9.50 5.89
N MET A 242 0.02 8.60 5.32
CA MET A 242 -1.35 8.92 4.91
C MET A 242 -2.42 8.14 5.70
N PRO A 243 -3.70 8.56 5.67
CA PRO A 243 -4.79 7.88 6.39
C PRO A 243 -4.98 6.40 6.04
N ASN A 244 -4.62 5.97 4.82
CA ASN A 244 -4.64 4.56 4.42
C ASN A 244 -3.59 3.70 5.15
N ASP A 245 -2.64 4.33 5.87
CA ASP A 245 -1.67 3.64 6.75
C ASP A 245 -2.20 3.44 8.17
N ILE A 246 -3.31 4.08 8.55
CA ILE A 246 -3.86 3.94 9.91
C ILE A 246 -4.12 2.48 10.30
N PRO A 247 -4.73 1.62 9.45
CA PRO A 247 -4.86 0.20 9.77
C PRO A 247 -3.50 -0.49 9.98
N LEU A 248 -2.51 -0.17 9.13
CA LEU A 248 -1.15 -0.70 9.20
C LEU A 248 -0.49 -0.34 10.53
N LEU A 249 -0.50 0.95 10.91
CA LEU A 249 0.11 1.43 12.14
C LEU A 249 -0.59 0.83 13.37
N ARG A 250 -1.92 0.76 13.38
CA ARG A 250 -2.67 0.16 14.49
C ARG A 250 -2.42 -1.33 14.66
N TRP A 251 -2.05 -2.03 13.59
CA TRP A 251 -1.78 -3.46 13.64
C TRP A 251 -0.35 -3.76 14.07
N ALA A 252 0.63 -2.93 13.71
CA ALA A 252 2.05 -3.15 13.99
C ALA A 252 2.38 -3.05 15.48
N GLY A 253 3.44 -3.76 15.91
CA GLY A 253 3.95 -3.70 17.29
C GLY A 253 4.63 -2.38 17.62
N HIS A 254 5.05 -1.60 16.61
CA HIS A 254 5.51 -0.21 16.75
C HIS A 254 5.10 0.61 15.52
N ALA A 255 4.39 1.67 15.79
CA ALA A 255 3.79 2.54 14.78
C ALA A 255 4.56 3.85 14.65
N VAL A 256 5.10 4.12 13.47
CA VAL A 256 5.87 5.33 13.20
C VAL A 256 5.19 6.15 12.11
N ALA A 257 4.77 7.38 12.43
CA ALA A 257 4.29 8.34 11.45
C ALA A 257 5.40 9.27 11.00
N MET A 258 5.45 9.59 9.70
CA MET A 258 6.38 10.58 9.19
C MET A 258 5.97 12.02 9.55
N ALA A 259 6.93 12.94 9.75
CA ALA A 259 6.64 14.35 10.08
C ALA A 259 5.84 15.07 8.98
N ASN A 260 6.01 14.70 7.72
CA ASN A 260 5.19 15.16 6.59
C ASN A 260 3.79 14.54 6.56
N GLY A 261 3.50 13.54 7.41
CA GLY A 261 2.27 12.75 7.37
C GLY A 261 1.02 13.50 7.84
N HIS A 262 -0.13 12.91 7.49
CA HIS A 262 -1.45 13.44 7.82
C HIS A 262 -1.69 13.47 9.36
N PRO A 263 -2.36 14.52 9.90
CA PRO A 263 -2.62 14.63 11.35
C PRO A 263 -3.32 13.40 11.95
N ASP A 264 -4.30 12.81 11.24
CA ASP A 264 -5.04 11.64 11.73
C ASP A 264 -4.14 10.39 11.87
N LEU A 265 -3.13 10.26 11.01
CA LEU A 265 -2.14 9.18 11.15
C LEU A 265 -1.23 9.41 12.34
N LYS A 266 -0.74 10.65 12.50
CA LYS A 266 0.11 11.02 13.64
C LYS A 266 -0.58 10.78 14.99
N ALA A 267 -1.91 10.94 15.03
CA ALA A 267 -2.69 10.73 16.25
C ALA A 267 -2.75 9.26 16.71
N VAL A 268 -2.41 8.30 15.84
CA VAL A 268 -2.42 6.86 16.16
C VAL A 268 -1.02 6.24 16.23
N ALA A 269 0.02 7.03 15.95
CA ALA A 269 1.40 6.56 15.98
C ALA A 269 1.98 6.56 17.40
N ASP A 270 2.87 5.62 17.67
CA ASP A 270 3.67 5.59 18.91
C ASP A 270 4.80 6.62 18.86
N GLU A 271 5.26 6.95 17.65
CA GLU A 271 6.38 7.84 17.40
C GLU A 271 6.19 8.65 16.11
N ILE A 272 6.73 9.89 16.10
CA ILE A 272 6.81 10.71 14.89
C ILE A 272 8.28 10.81 14.48
N ALA A 273 8.61 10.24 13.31
CA ALA A 273 9.93 10.35 12.69
C ALA A 273 10.09 11.68 11.94
N PRO A 274 11.31 12.14 11.65
CA PRO A 274 11.53 13.21 10.67
C PRO A 274 10.82 12.95 9.33
N ALA A 275 10.74 13.98 8.48
CA ALA A 275 10.08 13.83 7.18
C ALA A 275 10.82 12.83 6.28
N ASN A 276 10.15 12.34 5.25
CA ASN A 276 10.74 11.46 4.24
C ASN A 276 11.96 12.09 3.55
N ASP A 277 11.93 13.41 3.31
CA ASP A 277 13.06 14.14 2.73
C ASP A 277 14.24 14.31 3.71
N ASP A 278 14.00 14.15 5.01
CA ASP A 278 14.98 14.28 6.10
C ASP A 278 15.46 12.91 6.63
N ASP A 279 15.29 11.83 5.85
CA ASP A 279 15.73 10.47 6.19
C ASP A 279 15.08 9.88 7.46
N GLY A 280 13.83 10.21 7.76
CA GLY A 280 13.16 9.81 9.01
C GLY A 280 13.11 8.29 9.23
N VAL A 281 12.93 7.49 8.18
CA VAL A 281 12.99 6.01 8.27
C VAL A 281 14.39 5.56 8.74
N ALA A 282 15.45 6.16 8.18
CA ALA A 282 16.83 5.81 8.57
C ALA A 282 17.11 6.15 10.03
N GLU A 283 16.71 7.35 10.48
CA GLU A 283 16.96 7.80 11.85
C GLU A 283 16.35 6.86 12.89
N VAL A 284 15.09 6.46 12.68
CA VAL A 284 14.43 5.52 13.59
C VAL A 284 15.08 4.15 13.57
N LEU A 285 15.40 3.62 12.37
CA LEU A 285 16.06 2.31 12.26
C LEU A 285 17.45 2.30 12.87
N GLU A 286 18.26 3.34 12.67
CA GLU A 286 19.59 3.49 13.26
C GLU A 286 19.50 3.45 14.79
N ARG A 287 18.62 4.24 15.38
CA ARG A 287 18.41 4.28 16.82
C ARG A 287 17.97 2.92 17.40
N ILE A 288 17.06 2.23 16.71
CA ILE A 288 16.57 0.92 17.16
C ILE A 288 17.65 -0.16 17.07
N LEU A 289 18.44 -0.14 16.00
CA LEU A 289 19.54 -1.08 15.81
C LEU A 289 20.66 -0.85 16.83
N ASP A 290 20.98 0.40 17.15
CA ASP A 290 22.00 0.76 18.14
C ASP A 290 21.58 0.33 19.56
N ILE A 291 20.29 0.42 19.91
CA ILE A 291 19.77 -0.05 21.20
C ILE A 291 19.71 -1.58 21.26
N GLY A 292 19.51 -2.27 20.13
CA GLY A 292 19.45 -3.74 20.04
C GLY A 292 20.82 -4.43 20.09
N VAL A 293 21.90 -3.68 20.06
CA VAL A 293 23.29 -4.18 20.12
C VAL A 293 23.88 -4.13 21.54
N LEU A 294 23.10 -3.69 22.53
CA LEU A 294 23.54 -3.78 23.92
C LEU A 294 23.23 -5.18 24.48
N PRO A 295 24.24 -5.85 25.07
CA PRO A 295 24.22 -7.26 25.48
C PRO A 295 23.17 -7.59 26.53
#